data_f2622c3f519a71f1e070ce9970cefad8
#
_entry.id   f2622c3f519a71f1e070ce9970cefad8
#
_cell.length_a   1.000
_cell.length_b   1.000
_cell.length_c   1.000
_cell.angle_alpha   90.00
_cell.angle_beta   90.00
_cell.angle_gamma   90.00
#
_symmetry.space_group_name_H-M   'P 1'
#
loop_
_entity.id
_entity.type
_entity.pdbx_description
1 polymer ?
#
loop_
_entity_poly.entity_id
_entity_poly.type
_entity_poly.pdbx_seq_one_letter_code
_entity_poly.pdbx_strand_id
1 'polypeptide(L)'
;MHFLVRHLIAAAAVAAVVFPCSSQAEAGCRKSVIMYNASWCPYCRQVRGILARNYIRYSILDATTPQVQAVMVKRFGDAAVPRTIIGGVLIEGVDEARIKQLCR
;
A
#
# COMPACT_ATOMS: atom_id res chain seq x y z
N MET A 1 -52.23 -46.42 -5.93
CA MET A 1 -51.84 -46.19 -5.88
C MET A 1 -51.12 -45.23 -5.95
N HIS A 2 -50.67 -44.86 -5.95
CA HIS A 2 -50.09 -44.11 -6.02
C HIS A 2 -49.35 -43.41 -5.60
N PHE A 3 -48.64 -43.20 -5.63
CA PHE A 3 -47.91 -42.62 -5.24
C PHE A 3 -47.35 -41.62 -5.29
N LEU A 4 -47.13 -41.25 -5.06
CA LEU A 4 -46.76 -40.29 -4.94
C LEU A 4 -45.74 -39.80 -4.51
N VAL A 5 -45.09 -39.68 -4.71
CA VAL A 5 -44.11 -39.37 -4.46
C VAL A 5 -43.71 -38.26 -4.30
N ARG A 6 -43.45 -37.81 -3.87
CA ARG A 6 -43.14 -36.74 -3.65
C ARG A 6 -41.99 -36.38 -3.40
N HIS A 7 -41.33 -36.01 -3.67
CA HIS A 7 -40.34 -35.60 -3.57
C HIS A 7 -40.03 -34.54 -3.17
N LEU A 8 -39.48 -34.29 -2.69
CA LEU A 8 -39.18 -33.50 -2.16
C LEU A 8 -38.05 -33.12 -2.31
N ILE A 9 -37.67 -32.42 -2.72
CA ILE A 9 -36.69 -31.93 -2.96
C ILE A 9 -36.17 -31.10 -2.14
N ALA A 10 -35.41 -31.23 -1.58
CA ALA A 10 -34.78 -30.48 -0.81
C ALA A 10 -33.98 -29.65 -1.42
N ALA A 11 -34.18 -28.73 -1.56
CA ALA A 11 -33.43 -27.84 -2.08
C ALA A 11 -32.43 -27.46 -1.25
N ALA A 12 -31.41 -27.80 -1.40
CA ALA A 12 -30.43 -27.43 -0.65
C ALA A 12 -30.07 -26.12 -0.92
N ALA A 13 -30.28 -25.37 -0.18
CA ALA A 13 -29.90 -24.11 -0.32
C ALA A 13 -28.52 -23.97 -0.08
N VAL A 14 -27.85 -23.73 -0.95
CA VAL A 14 -26.60 -23.50 -0.76
C VAL A 14 -26.38 -22.18 -0.35
N ALA A 15 -26.04 -21.95 0.70
CA ALA A 15 -25.72 -20.69 1.14
C ALA A 15 -24.48 -20.32 0.58
N ALA A 16 -24.47 -19.54 -0.29
CA ALA A 16 -23.27 -19.04 -0.78
C ALA A 16 -22.70 -18.15 0.23
N VAL A 17 -21.67 -18.49 0.72
CA VAL A 17 -21.03 -17.67 1.67
C VAL A 17 -20.18 -16.73 0.91
N VAL A 18 -20.51 -15.55 0.94
CA VAL A 18 -19.70 -14.58 0.31
C VAL A 18 -18.82 -14.01 1.35
N PHE A 19 -17.59 -14.20 1.20
CA PHE A 19 -16.65 -13.60 2.09
C PHE A 19 -16.31 -12.25 1.54
N PRO A 20 -16.60 -11.24 2.23
CA PRO A 20 -16.18 -9.94 1.79
C PRO A 20 -14.70 -9.87 1.92
N CYS A 21 -14.04 -9.68 0.89
CA CYS A 21 -12.64 -9.47 0.96
C CYS A 21 -12.35 -8.04 1.18
N SER A 22 -13.06 -7.38 1.97
CA SER A 22 -13.00 -5.97 1.88
C SER A 22 -12.00 -5.35 2.76
N SER A 23 -11.61 -5.98 3.79
CA SER A 23 -10.82 -5.26 4.76
C SER A 23 -9.48 -4.87 4.21
N GLN A 24 -8.96 -5.62 3.28
CA GLN A 24 -7.67 -5.27 2.74
C GLN A 24 -7.75 -4.33 1.58
N ALA A 25 -8.90 -4.24 0.96
CA ALA A 25 -9.05 -3.29 -0.13
C ALA A 25 -8.97 -1.86 0.36
N GLU A 26 -9.22 -1.64 1.64
CA GLU A 26 -9.17 -0.31 2.20
C GLU A 26 -7.78 0.09 2.63
N ALA A 27 -6.89 -0.88 2.79
CA ALA A 27 -5.51 -0.61 3.10
C ALA A 27 -4.72 -0.63 1.81
N GLY A 28 -3.57 -0.07 1.83
CA GLY A 28 -2.72 -0.03 0.67
C GLY A 28 -2.86 1.26 -0.08
N CYS A 29 -2.40 1.26 -1.31
CA CYS A 29 -2.36 2.46 -2.12
C CYS A 29 -2.53 2.08 -3.58
N ARG A 30 -3.45 2.75 -4.26
CA ARG A 30 -3.65 2.51 -5.69
C ARG A 30 -2.68 3.28 -6.55
N LYS A 31 -1.99 4.24 -5.97
CA LYS A 31 -1.04 5.05 -6.69
C LYS A 31 0.35 4.47 -6.56
N SER A 32 1.22 4.82 -7.46
CA SER A 32 2.61 4.41 -7.34
C SER A 32 3.24 5.10 -6.15
N VAL A 33 4.06 4.37 -5.43
CA VAL A 33 4.76 4.88 -4.27
C VAL A 33 6.24 4.60 -4.44
N ILE A 34 7.04 5.63 -4.34
CA ILE A 34 8.48 5.55 -4.44
C ILE A 34 9.07 6.20 -3.20
N MET A 35 9.99 5.52 -2.56
CA MET A 35 10.64 6.05 -1.37
C MET A 35 12.14 6.16 -1.57
N TYR A 36 12.66 7.37 -1.39
CA TYR A 36 14.10 7.60 -1.30
C TYR A 36 14.54 7.32 0.13
N ASN A 37 15.43 6.36 0.27
CA ASN A 37 15.76 5.75 1.55
C ASN A 37 17.26 5.68 1.76
N ALA A 38 17.68 5.75 3.00
CA ALA A 38 19.05 5.44 3.39
C ALA A 38 19.01 4.45 4.56
N SER A 39 19.90 3.46 4.54
CA SER A 39 19.90 2.42 5.56
C SER A 39 20.19 2.94 6.96
N TRP A 40 20.96 4.03 7.06
CA TRP A 40 21.35 4.61 8.35
C TRP A 40 20.33 5.58 8.93
N CYS A 41 19.29 5.88 8.20
CA CYS A 41 18.37 6.96 8.53
C CYS A 41 17.21 6.47 9.42
N PRO A 42 17.13 6.94 10.67
CA PRO A 42 16.04 6.51 11.58
C PRO A 42 14.66 6.93 11.08
N TYR A 43 14.54 8.11 10.49
CA TYR A 43 13.26 8.57 9.96
C TYR A 43 12.84 7.77 8.74
N CYS A 44 13.80 7.30 7.95
CA CYS A 44 13.49 6.38 6.86
C CYS A 44 12.89 5.09 7.39
N ARG A 45 13.41 4.59 8.51
CA ARG A 45 12.86 3.40 9.14
C ARG A 45 11.42 3.64 9.58
N GLN A 46 11.14 4.82 10.11
CA GLN A 46 9.77 5.16 10.50
C GLN A 46 8.83 5.16 9.31
N VAL A 47 9.25 5.75 8.19
CA VAL A 47 8.41 5.76 6.99
C VAL A 47 8.19 4.34 6.47
N ARG A 48 9.24 3.51 6.44
CA ARG A 48 9.07 2.12 6.03
C ARG A 48 8.08 1.38 6.92
N GLY A 49 8.10 1.66 8.23
CA GLY A 49 7.13 1.10 9.16
C GLY A 49 5.71 1.56 8.88
N ILE A 50 5.54 2.84 8.56
CA ILE A 50 4.23 3.37 8.18
C ILE A 50 3.71 2.67 6.93
N LEU A 51 4.55 2.55 5.91
CA LEU A 51 4.13 1.91 4.66
C LEU A 51 3.76 0.44 4.91
N ALA A 52 4.55 -0.25 5.73
CA ALA A 52 4.29 -1.66 6.02
C ALA A 52 2.98 -1.87 6.77
N ARG A 53 2.72 -1.09 7.83
CA ARG A 53 1.51 -1.32 8.61
C ARG A 53 0.24 -0.84 7.91
N ASN A 54 0.39 -0.07 6.85
CA ASN A 54 -0.75 0.32 6.02
C ASN A 54 -0.85 -0.52 4.75
N TYR A 55 -0.06 -1.57 4.64
CA TYR A 55 -0.07 -2.51 3.50
C TYR A 55 0.20 -1.82 2.17
N ILE A 56 1.04 -0.78 2.18
CA ILE A 56 1.36 -0.03 0.99
C ILE A 56 2.60 -0.62 0.34
N ARG A 57 2.49 -1.01 -0.91
CA ARG A 57 3.63 -1.44 -1.70
C ARG A 57 4.37 -0.23 -2.22
N TYR A 58 5.67 -0.30 -2.24
CA TYR A 58 6.47 0.80 -2.71
C TYR A 58 7.78 0.31 -3.32
N SER A 59 8.33 1.14 -4.18
CA SER A 59 9.67 0.95 -4.69
C SER A 59 10.62 1.76 -3.86
N ILE A 60 11.79 1.23 -3.63
CA ILE A 60 12.79 1.90 -2.82
C ILE A 60 13.95 2.32 -3.72
N LEU A 61 14.39 3.53 -3.53
CA LEU A 61 15.59 4.04 -4.19
C LEU A 61 16.63 4.34 -3.13
N ASP A 62 17.80 3.81 -3.32
CA ASP A 62 18.88 3.94 -2.34
C ASP A 62 19.57 5.29 -2.51
N ALA A 63 19.28 6.21 -1.62
CA ALA A 63 19.84 7.55 -1.68
C ALA A 63 21.29 7.62 -1.22
N THR A 64 21.90 6.50 -0.88
CA THR A 64 23.32 6.46 -0.59
C THR A 64 24.15 6.26 -1.85
N THR A 65 23.52 5.93 -2.96
CA THR A 65 24.26 5.75 -4.22
C THR A 65 24.45 7.09 -4.93
N PRO A 66 25.57 7.27 -5.60
CA PRO A 66 25.80 8.52 -6.33
C PRO A 66 24.76 8.79 -7.41
N GLN A 67 24.26 7.76 -8.04
CA GLN A 67 23.30 7.91 -9.12
C GLN A 67 21.96 8.46 -8.59
N VAL A 68 21.49 7.93 -7.50
CA VAL A 68 20.23 8.39 -6.89
C VAL A 68 20.42 9.79 -6.31
N GLN A 69 21.56 10.04 -5.66
CA GLN A 69 21.86 11.37 -5.13
C GLN A 69 21.85 12.43 -6.23
N ALA A 70 22.44 12.12 -7.36
CA ALA A 70 22.46 13.07 -8.47
C ALA A 70 21.05 13.40 -8.95
N VAL A 71 20.19 12.39 -9.05
CA VAL A 71 18.81 12.60 -9.44
C VAL A 71 18.07 13.44 -8.40
N MET A 72 18.31 13.16 -7.11
CA MET A 72 17.65 13.90 -6.04
C MET A 72 18.08 15.37 -6.03
N VAL A 73 19.35 15.62 -6.17
CA VAL A 73 19.84 16.99 -6.20
C VAL A 73 19.26 17.75 -7.37
N LYS A 74 19.21 17.12 -8.52
CA LYS A 74 18.63 17.77 -9.69
C LYS A 74 17.15 18.03 -9.52
N ARG A 75 16.44 17.11 -8.91
CA ARG A 75 15.00 17.18 -8.81
C ARG A 75 14.52 17.98 -7.61
N PHE A 76 15.21 17.88 -6.50
CA PHE A 76 14.77 18.47 -5.23
C PHE A 76 15.72 19.53 -4.68
N GLY A 77 16.91 19.63 -5.24
CA GLY A 77 17.92 20.57 -4.74
C GLY A 77 18.90 19.99 -3.74
N ASP A 78 18.58 18.85 -3.16
CA ASP A 78 19.47 18.13 -2.25
C ASP A 78 19.05 16.67 -2.18
N ALA A 79 19.78 15.87 -1.42
CA ALA A 79 19.53 14.44 -1.28
C ALA A 79 19.03 14.06 0.11
N ALA A 80 18.28 14.93 0.72
CA ALA A 80 17.74 14.65 2.05
C ALA A 80 16.71 13.52 2.02
N VAL A 81 16.75 12.69 3.04
CA VAL A 81 15.85 11.54 3.20
C VAL A 81 15.19 11.57 4.56
N PRO A 82 14.03 10.96 4.72
CA PRO A 82 13.25 10.25 3.70
C PRO A 82 12.45 11.20 2.83
N ARG A 83 12.24 10.78 1.61
CA ARG A 83 11.29 11.43 0.71
C ARG A 83 10.45 10.35 0.06
N THR A 84 9.15 10.57 0.02
CA THR A 84 8.23 9.61 -0.56
C THR A 84 7.40 10.31 -1.62
N ILE A 85 7.26 9.68 -2.76
CA ILE A 85 6.44 10.23 -3.84
C ILE A 85 5.27 9.30 -4.06
N ILE A 86 4.07 9.81 -3.87
CA ILE A 86 2.84 9.05 -4.02
C ILE A 86 2.02 9.68 -5.13
N GLY A 87 1.87 8.95 -6.23
CA GLY A 87 1.14 9.48 -7.37
C GLY A 87 1.69 10.80 -7.86
N GLY A 88 3.01 10.99 -7.78
CA GLY A 88 3.66 12.21 -8.19
C GLY A 88 3.72 13.30 -7.13
N VAL A 89 3.12 13.11 -5.97
CA VAL A 89 3.13 14.11 -4.90
C VAL A 89 4.24 13.80 -3.91
N LEU A 90 5.07 14.78 -3.63
CA LEU A 90 6.20 14.63 -2.74
C LEU A 90 5.78 14.81 -1.28
N ILE A 91 6.22 13.88 -0.45
CA ILE A 91 6.13 13.99 0.99
C ILE A 91 7.55 13.98 1.53
N GLU A 92 7.92 14.99 2.31
CA GLU A 92 9.21 15.04 2.93
C GLU A 92 9.07 14.68 4.40
N GLY A 93 9.97 13.83 4.88
CA GLY A 93 9.96 13.42 6.27
C GLY A 93 8.90 12.38 6.60
N VAL A 94 8.49 12.36 7.87
CA VAL A 94 7.57 11.37 8.40
C VAL A 94 6.21 12.02 8.54
N ASP A 95 5.24 11.55 7.74
CA ASP A 95 3.91 12.12 7.76
C ASP A 95 2.89 11.03 7.41
N GLU A 96 2.52 10.26 8.40
CA GLU A 96 1.60 9.15 8.21
C GLU A 96 0.22 9.63 7.72
N ALA A 97 -0.27 10.71 8.28
CA ALA A 97 -1.57 11.22 7.89
C ALA A 97 -1.61 11.58 6.41
N ARG A 98 -0.54 12.21 5.93
CA ARG A 98 -0.46 12.62 4.53
C ARG A 98 -0.33 11.41 3.62
N ILE A 99 0.47 10.44 4.03
CA ILE A 99 0.61 9.19 3.27
C ILE A 99 -0.75 8.53 3.11
N LYS A 100 -1.49 8.40 4.20
CA LYS A 100 -2.81 7.76 4.16
C LYS A 100 -3.79 8.56 3.31
N GLN A 101 -3.73 9.86 3.41
CA GLN A 101 -4.60 10.73 2.63
C GLN A 101 -4.37 10.54 1.13
N LEU A 102 -3.13 10.49 0.71
CA LEU A 102 -2.79 10.34 -0.71
C LEU A 102 -3.10 8.94 -1.24
N CYS A 103 -3.15 7.95 -0.37
CA CYS A 103 -3.39 6.57 -0.75
C CYS A 103 -4.85 6.14 -0.64
N ARG A 104 -5.73 7.04 -0.34
CA ARG A 104 -7.15 6.70 -0.31
C ARG A 104 -7.69 6.37 -1.68
#